data_b253fe37ff5be4c58bb76bf85f49791d
#
_entry.id   b253fe37ff5be4c58bb76bf85f49791d
#
_cell.length_a   1.000
_cell.length_b   1.000
_cell.length_c   1.000
_cell.angle_alpha   90.00
_cell.angle_beta   90.00
_cell.angle_gamma   90.00
#
_symmetry.space_group_name_H-M   'P 1'
#
loop_
_entity.id
_entity.type
_entity.pdbx_description
1 polymer ?
#
loop_
_entity_poly.entity_id
_entity_poly.type
_entity_poly.pdbx_seq_one_letter_code
_entity_poly.pdbx_strand_id
1 'polypeptide(L)'
;MGKDGLVIVYTGKGKGKTTAALGIALRAIGHNYKICMIQFIKGSWHYGEMTSSKRLEPEFELIAVGKGFVGIIDDKSPREEHEKVAKDALTLSREKIRSEKYDIIILDEINYAINLGLIKLEDVLDLIKKKPTKLNIVLTGNHVKNEIIEIADLVTEMKEIKHPFKSGIKAKKGIDF
;
A
#
# COMPACT_ATOMS: atom_id res chain seq x y z
N MET A 1 -1.95 3.91 29.73
CA MET A 1 -2.76 3.28 28.67
C MET A 1 -2.01 3.45 27.37
N GLY A 2 -1.50 2.37 26.77
CA GLY A 2 -0.90 2.42 25.43
C GLY A 2 -1.99 2.80 24.43
N LYS A 3 -1.71 3.77 23.56
CA LYS A 3 -2.64 4.13 22.48
C LYS A 3 -2.81 2.93 21.54
N ASP A 4 -4.03 2.66 21.13
CA ASP A 4 -4.32 1.67 20.10
C ASP A 4 -3.67 2.09 18.79
N GLY A 5 -3.20 1.09 18.02
CA GLY A 5 -2.64 1.34 16.70
C GLY A 5 -3.70 1.83 15.73
N LEU A 6 -3.34 2.80 14.91
CA LEU A 6 -4.24 3.52 13.99
C LEU A 6 -4.45 2.78 12.67
N VAL A 7 -5.62 3.01 12.07
CA VAL A 7 -5.92 2.70 10.67
C VAL A 7 -5.84 4.01 9.87
N ILE A 8 -4.86 4.09 8.96
CA ILE A 8 -4.53 5.29 8.19
C ILE A 8 -4.78 5.02 6.72
N VAL A 9 -5.44 5.94 6.03
CA VAL A 9 -5.79 5.81 4.61
C VAL A 9 -5.25 7.01 3.81
N TYR A 10 -4.50 6.72 2.75
CA TYR A 10 -4.13 7.67 1.72
C TYR A 10 -4.82 7.30 0.40
N THR A 11 -5.73 8.15 -0.06
CA THR A 11 -6.53 7.93 -1.26
C THR A 11 -6.50 9.14 -2.19
N GLY A 12 -7.32 9.12 -3.24
CA GLY A 12 -7.49 10.22 -4.19
C GLY A 12 -6.69 10.06 -5.49
N LYS A 13 -7.05 10.87 -6.48
CA LYS A 13 -6.47 10.83 -7.84
C LYS A 13 -5.07 11.45 -7.93
N GLY A 14 -4.69 12.31 -6.97
CA GLY A 14 -3.39 12.96 -6.94
C GLY A 14 -2.26 12.00 -6.59
N LYS A 15 -1.04 12.36 -7.00
CA LYS A 15 0.19 11.65 -6.65
C LYS A 15 0.55 11.86 -5.17
N GLY A 16 1.39 10.96 -4.64
CA GLY A 16 1.97 11.09 -3.30
C GLY A 16 1.45 10.09 -2.27
N LYS A 17 0.46 9.25 -2.60
CA LYS A 17 -0.09 8.24 -1.67
C LYS A 17 1.00 7.29 -1.15
N THR A 18 1.69 6.59 -2.04
CA THR A 18 2.83 5.72 -1.70
C THR A 18 3.96 6.50 -1.05
N THR A 19 4.26 7.72 -1.56
CA THR A 19 5.31 8.59 -0.99
C THR A 19 4.99 8.98 0.46
N ALA A 20 3.72 9.29 0.78
CA ALA A 20 3.31 9.59 2.15
C ALA A 20 3.46 8.37 3.06
N ALA A 21 3.10 7.18 2.58
CA ALA A 21 3.27 5.93 3.31
C ALA A 21 4.75 5.61 3.57
N LEU A 22 5.62 5.79 2.57
CA LEU A 22 7.08 5.69 2.72
C LEU A 22 7.64 6.74 3.68
N GLY A 23 7.07 7.94 3.70
CA GLY A 23 7.41 9.00 4.67
C GLY A 23 7.08 8.59 6.11
N ILE A 24 5.96 7.88 6.34
CA ILE A 24 5.65 7.27 7.65
C ILE A 24 6.72 6.23 8.01
N ALA A 25 7.08 5.33 7.09
CA ALA A 25 8.10 4.32 7.34
C ALA A 25 9.42 4.95 7.76
N LEU A 26 9.91 5.93 6.99
CA LEU A 26 11.17 6.63 7.32
C LEU A 26 11.12 7.31 8.69
N ARG A 27 10.00 7.95 9.05
CA ARG A 27 9.81 8.57 10.37
C ARG A 27 9.79 7.54 11.48
N ALA A 28 9.12 6.41 11.28
CA ALA A 28 8.97 5.36 12.27
C ALA A 28 10.29 4.63 12.56
N ILE A 29 11.13 4.42 11.54
CA ILE A 29 12.48 3.87 11.71
C ILE A 29 13.31 4.73 12.66
N GLY A 30 13.18 6.07 12.60
CA GLY A 30 13.83 6.98 13.54
C GLY A 30 13.41 6.78 15.00
N HIS A 31 12.36 6.02 15.26
CA HIS A 31 11.89 5.60 16.58
C HIS A 31 12.09 4.10 16.85
N ASN A 32 12.92 3.42 16.04
CA ASN A 32 13.22 1.98 16.12
C ASN A 32 11.98 1.09 15.91
N TYR A 33 10.98 1.57 15.17
CA TYR A 33 9.83 0.76 14.77
C TYR A 33 10.19 -0.18 13.64
N LYS A 34 9.53 -1.33 13.60
CA LYS A 34 9.63 -2.31 12.52
C LYS A 34 8.45 -2.18 11.57
N ILE A 35 8.74 -2.04 10.28
CA ILE A 35 7.76 -1.78 9.25
C ILE A 35 7.79 -2.89 8.19
N CYS A 36 6.61 -3.36 7.77
CA CYS A 36 6.45 -4.18 6.59
C CYS A 36 5.56 -3.47 5.58
N MET A 37 6.02 -3.32 4.34
CA MET A 37 5.25 -2.78 3.22
C MET A 37 4.98 -3.87 2.20
N ILE A 38 3.71 -4.10 1.86
CA ILE A 38 3.28 -5.07 0.86
C ILE A 38 2.62 -4.29 -0.29
N GLN A 39 3.18 -4.42 -1.49
CA GLN A 39 2.71 -3.74 -2.70
C GLN A 39 1.86 -4.69 -3.54
N PHE A 40 0.56 -4.40 -3.69
CA PHE A 40 -0.44 -5.28 -4.31
C PHE A 40 -0.43 -5.23 -5.84
N ILE A 41 -0.11 -4.09 -6.44
CA ILE A 41 -0.26 -3.84 -7.88
C ILE A 41 1.09 -3.73 -8.59
N LYS A 42 2.10 -3.19 -7.92
CA LYS A 42 3.42 -2.97 -8.51
C LYS A 42 4.09 -4.29 -8.89
N GLY A 43 4.40 -4.44 -10.17
CA GLY A 43 4.93 -5.67 -10.75
C GLY A 43 6.42 -5.60 -11.08
N SER A 44 6.77 -6.08 -12.30
CA SER A 44 8.15 -6.25 -12.77
C SER A 44 8.97 -4.97 -12.96
N TRP A 45 8.36 -3.80 -12.83
CA TRP A 45 9.07 -2.53 -12.96
C TRP A 45 9.86 -2.24 -11.68
N HIS A 46 11.12 -1.84 -11.86
CA HIS A 46 11.97 -1.49 -10.74
C HIS A 46 11.68 -0.06 -10.28
N TYR A 47 11.25 0.08 -9.03
CA TYR A 47 11.04 1.36 -8.37
C TYR A 47 12.19 1.65 -7.39
N GLY A 48 12.52 2.92 -7.20
CA GLY A 48 13.62 3.34 -6.34
C GLY A 48 13.49 2.83 -4.90
N GLU A 49 12.27 2.74 -4.38
CA GLU A 49 12.01 2.22 -3.03
C GLU A 49 12.40 0.75 -2.85
N MET A 50 12.42 -0.07 -3.92
CA MET A 50 12.91 -1.46 -3.85
C MET A 50 14.41 -1.54 -3.56
N THR A 51 15.16 -0.53 -3.98
CA THR A 51 16.60 -0.43 -3.68
C THR A 51 16.86 0.24 -2.33
N SER A 52 16.14 1.33 -2.05
CA SER A 52 16.35 2.08 -0.81
C SER A 52 15.87 1.31 0.42
N SER A 53 14.81 0.50 0.30
CA SER A 53 14.33 -0.36 1.41
C SER A 53 15.42 -1.30 1.93
N LYS A 54 16.25 -1.87 1.06
CA LYS A 54 17.36 -2.75 1.44
C LYS A 54 18.42 -2.07 2.32
N ARG A 55 18.53 -0.73 2.23
CA ARG A 55 19.43 0.06 3.09
C ARG A 55 18.83 0.35 4.46
N LEU A 56 17.53 0.06 4.61
CA LEU A 56 16.76 0.28 5.83
C LEU A 56 16.39 -1.03 6.53
N GLU A 57 16.92 -2.17 6.06
CA GLU A 57 16.82 -3.45 6.75
C GLU A 57 17.70 -3.44 8.01
N PRO A 58 17.27 -4.11 9.10
CA PRO A 58 16.09 -4.97 9.20
C PRO A 58 14.80 -4.24 9.62
N GLU A 59 14.81 -2.90 9.80
CA GLU A 59 13.68 -2.14 10.30
C GLU A 59 12.56 -1.98 9.25
N PHE A 60 12.91 -2.03 7.97
CA PHE A 60 11.96 -1.90 6.86
C PHE A 60 12.03 -3.05 5.88
N GLU A 61 11.01 -3.91 5.90
CA GLU A 61 10.81 -4.97 4.91
C GLU A 61 9.83 -4.50 3.83
N LEU A 62 10.25 -4.52 2.54
CA LEU A 62 9.39 -4.23 1.39
C LEU A 62 9.20 -5.47 0.54
N ILE A 63 7.96 -5.87 0.30
CA ILE A 63 7.57 -7.04 -0.47
C ILE A 63 6.66 -6.60 -1.62
N ALA A 64 7.18 -6.64 -2.85
CA ALA A 64 6.40 -6.42 -4.05
C ALA A 64 5.81 -7.75 -4.52
N VAL A 65 4.49 -7.90 -4.48
CA VAL A 65 3.79 -9.13 -4.87
C VAL A 65 3.12 -8.98 -6.23
N GLY A 66 2.69 -7.76 -6.60
CA GLY A 66 1.93 -7.49 -7.82
C GLY A 66 2.66 -7.86 -9.11
N LYS A 67 1.91 -8.10 -10.18
CA LYS A 67 2.42 -8.35 -11.55
C LYS A 67 2.42 -7.11 -12.44
N GLY A 68 2.10 -5.93 -11.93
CA GLY A 68 1.98 -4.68 -12.66
C GLY A 68 0.57 -4.12 -12.66
N PHE A 69 0.40 -3.00 -13.33
CA PHE A 69 -0.91 -2.35 -13.42
C PHE A 69 -1.83 -3.11 -14.36
N VAL A 70 -3.02 -3.43 -13.87
CA VAL A 70 -4.07 -4.17 -14.60
C VAL A 70 -4.64 -3.30 -15.71
N GLY A 71 -4.69 -3.83 -16.94
CA GLY A 71 -5.38 -3.20 -18.08
C GLY A 71 -4.66 -2.01 -18.71
N ILE A 72 -3.36 -1.82 -18.48
CA ILE A 72 -2.55 -0.86 -19.25
C ILE A 72 -1.97 -1.53 -20.52
N ILE A 73 -1.47 -0.70 -21.45
CA ILE A 73 -1.01 -1.12 -22.78
C ILE A 73 0.02 -2.27 -22.75
N ASP A 74 0.83 -2.35 -21.71
CA ASP A 74 1.87 -3.38 -21.54
C ASP A 74 1.44 -4.57 -20.65
N ASP A 75 0.17 -4.60 -20.19
CA ASP A 75 -0.36 -5.69 -19.38
C ASP A 75 -0.71 -6.89 -20.29
N LYS A 76 0.10 -7.93 -20.20
CA LYS A 76 -0.09 -9.20 -20.95
C LYS A 76 -0.63 -10.33 -20.08
N SER A 77 -0.85 -10.06 -18.79
CA SER A 77 -1.29 -11.09 -17.86
C SER A 77 -2.81 -11.25 -17.88
N PRO A 78 -3.33 -12.48 -17.88
CA PRO A 78 -4.77 -12.72 -17.72
C PRO A 78 -5.28 -12.17 -16.39
N ARG A 79 -6.56 -11.77 -16.35
CA ARG A 79 -7.19 -11.23 -15.15
C ARG A 79 -7.08 -12.18 -13.94
N GLU A 80 -7.24 -13.48 -14.19
CA GLU A 80 -7.16 -14.54 -13.18
C GLU A 80 -5.80 -14.58 -12.48
N GLU A 81 -4.72 -14.24 -13.19
CA GLU A 81 -3.40 -14.15 -12.61
C GLU A 81 -3.28 -12.94 -11.67
N HIS A 82 -3.82 -11.79 -12.04
CA HIS A 82 -3.86 -10.62 -11.17
C HIS A 82 -4.68 -10.87 -9.91
N GLU A 83 -5.84 -11.54 -10.05
CA GLU A 83 -6.68 -11.92 -8.92
C GLU A 83 -5.95 -12.89 -7.97
N LYS A 84 -5.27 -13.90 -8.54
CA LYS A 84 -4.47 -14.85 -7.73
C LYS A 84 -3.40 -14.13 -6.94
N VAL A 85 -2.60 -13.31 -7.61
CA VAL A 85 -1.49 -12.58 -6.99
C VAL A 85 -1.99 -11.59 -5.91
N ALA A 86 -3.13 -10.92 -6.15
CA ALA A 86 -3.72 -10.03 -5.14
C ALA A 86 -4.25 -10.81 -3.92
N LYS A 87 -4.81 -12.02 -4.11
CA LYS A 87 -5.22 -12.93 -3.02
C LYS A 87 -4.02 -13.45 -2.24
N ASP A 88 -2.93 -13.80 -2.94
CA ASP A 88 -1.67 -14.23 -2.31
C ASP A 88 -1.07 -13.08 -1.47
N ALA A 89 -1.10 -11.83 -1.97
CA ALA A 89 -0.68 -10.65 -1.24
C ALA A 89 -1.54 -10.42 0.02
N LEU A 90 -2.86 -10.63 -0.06
CA LEU A 90 -3.76 -10.51 1.08
C LEU A 90 -3.49 -11.61 2.13
N THR A 91 -3.21 -12.83 1.69
CA THR A 91 -2.84 -13.94 2.56
C THR A 91 -1.53 -13.64 3.30
N LEU A 92 -0.51 -13.19 2.57
CA LEU A 92 0.75 -12.74 3.15
C LEU A 92 0.55 -11.59 4.15
N SER A 93 -0.34 -10.65 3.83
CA SER A 93 -0.68 -9.54 4.74
C SER A 93 -1.25 -10.06 6.06
N ARG A 94 -2.14 -11.06 6.02
CA ARG A 94 -2.68 -11.71 7.23
C ARG A 94 -1.59 -12.40 8.07
N GLU A 95 -0.64 -13.07 7.41
CA GLU A 95 0.48 -13.71 8.08
C GLU A 95 1.39 -12.69 8.76
N LYS A 96 1.75 -11.60 8.06
CA LYS A 96 2.59 -10.53 8.61
C LYS A 96 1.90 -9.83 9.79
N ILE A 97 0.60 -9.56 9.71
CA ILE A 97 -0.19 -8.99 10.81
C ILE A 97 -0.20 -9.91 12.02
N ARG A 98 -0.46 -11.21 11.83
CA ARG A 98 -0.50 -12.20 12.91
C ARG A 98 0.85 -12.49 13.55
N SER A 99 1.94 -12.22 12.84
CA SER A 99 3.30 -12.45 13.35
C SER A 99 3.68 -11.57 14.53
N GLU A 100 2.96 -10.45 14.72
CA GLU A 100 3.21 -9.42 15.73
C GLU A 100 4.65 -8.88 15.73
N LYS A 101 5.37 -9.05 14.61
CA LYS A 101 6.77 -8.61 14.46
C LYS A 101 6.91 -7.14 14.07
N TYR A 102 5.81 -6.50 13.63
CA TYR A 102 5.83 -5.16 13.07
C TYR A 102 4.98 -4.20 13.89
N ASP A 103 5.42 -2.96 13.96
CA ASP A 103 4.69 -1.86 14.57
C ASP A 103 3.76 -1.17 13.56
N ILE A 104 4.15 -1.24 12.26
CA ILE A 104 3.39 -0.67 11.15
C ILE A 104 3.39 -1.65 9.99
N ILE A 105 2.21 -1.90 9.42
CA ILE A 105 2.05 -2.61 8.14
C ILE A 105 1.42 -1.66 7.12
N ILE A 106 2.08 -1.53 5.97
CA ILE A 106 1.63 -0.71 4.84
C ILE A 106 1.13 -1.64 3.74
N LEU A 107 -0.13 -1.47 3.34
CA LEU A 107 -0.77 -2.20 2.25
C LEU A 107 -0.92 -1.23 1.06
N ASP A 108 0.11 -1.21 0.22
CA ASP A 108 0.22 -0.25 -0.89
C ASP A 108 -0.63 -0.70 -2.09
N GLU A 109 -1.47 0.22 -2.59
CA GLU A 109 -2.47 0.03 -3.65
C GLU A 109 -3.59 -0.98 -3.33
N ILE A 110 -3.83 -1.30 -2.05
CA ILE A 110 -4.91 -2.23 -1.67
C ILE A 110 -6.29 -1.66 -2.01
N ASN A 111 -6.51 -0.35 -1.84
CA ASN A 111 -7.79 0.29 -2.20
C ASN A 111 -8.05 0.19 -3.70
N TYR A 112 -7.00 0.29 -4.52
CA TYR A 112 -7.12 0.13 -5.96
C TYR A 112 -7.37 -1.33 -6.35
N ALA A 113 -6.74 -2.30 -5.67
CA ALA A 113 -7.01 -3.73 -5.86
C ALA A 113 -8.48 -4.09 -5.55
N ILE A 114 -9.06 -3.52 -4.49
CA ILE A 114 -10.49 -3.65 -4.18
C ILE A 114 -11.34 -3.04 -5.30
N ASN A 115 -11.01 -1.84 -5.74
CA ASN A 115 -11.77 -1.14 -6.78
C ASN A 115 -11.75 -1.90 -8.11
N LEU A 116 -10.66 -2.57 -8.45
CA LEU A 116 -10.54 -3.43 -9.63
C LEU A 116 -11.25 -4.79 -9.45
N GLY A 117 -11.76 -5.10 -8.27
CA GLY A 117 -12.41 -6.38 -7.96
C GLY A 117 -11.43 -7.57 -7.89
N LEU A 118 -10.13 -7.33 -7.68
CA LEU A 118 -9.11 -8.38 -7.53
C LEU A 118 -9.19 -9.06 -6.17
N ILE A 119 -9.62 -8.33 -5.14
CA ILE A 119 -9.89 -8.81 -3.79
C ILE A 119 -11.23 -8.28 -3.31
N LYS A 120 -11.88 -9.00 -2.40
CA LYS A 120 -13.16 -8.59 -1.84
C LYS A 120 -12.96 -7.57 -0.73
N LEU A 121 -13.86 -6.58 -0.66
CA LEU A 121 -13.89 -5.56 0.38
C LEU A 121 -14.00 -6.20 1.77
N GLU A 122 -14.89 -7.19 1.90
CA GLU A 122 -15.17 -7.88 3.17
C GLU A 122 -13.92 -8.55 3.76
N ASP A 123 -13.05 -9.10 2.90
CA ASP A 123 -11.80 -9.73 3.31
C ASP A 123 -10.80 -8.72 3.90
N VAL A 124 -10.80 -7.48 3.35
CA VAL A 124 -9.94 -6.40 3.86
C VAL A 124 -10.52 -5.81 5.15
N LEU A 125 -11.84 -5.63 5.23
CA LEU A 125 -12.50 -5.20 6.47
C LEU A 125 -12.26 -6.18 7.61
N ASP A 126 -12.34 -7.49 7.34
CA ASP A 126 -12.05 -8.54 8.31
C ASP A 126 -10.58 -8.49 8.78
N LEU A 127 -9.64 -8.28 7.84
CA LEU A 127 -8.23 -8.12 8.15
C LEU A 127 -7.98 -6.92 9.09
N ILE A 128 -8.58 -5.77 8.80
CA ILE A 128 -8.44 -4.56 9.61
C ILE A 128 -9.05 -4.76 11.01
N LYS A 129 -10.26 -5.35 11.10
CA LYS A 129 -10.94 -5.61 12.38
C LYS A 129 -10.18 -6.58 13.29
N LYS A 130 -9.43 -7.51 12.69
CA LYS A 130 -8.65 -8.54 13.43
C LYS A 130 -7.20 -8.15 13.68
N LYS A 131 -6.79 -6.92 13.38
CA LYS A 131 -5.43 -6.48 13.66
C LYS A 131 -5.12 -6.48 15.16
N PRO A 132 -3.90 -6.80 15.58
CA PRO A 132 -3.46 -6.58 16.95
C PRO A 132 -3.69 -5.12 17.37
N THR A 133 -4.11 -4.91 18.63
CA THR A 133 -4.50 -3.58 19.16
C THR A 133 -3.43 -2.51 18.93
N LYS A 134 -2.14 -2.84 19.09
CA LYS A 134 -1.02 -1.89 18.96
C LYS A 134 -0.55 -1.67 17.54
N LEU A 135 -0.93 -2.53 16.59
CA LEU A 135 -0.46 -2.45 15.21
C LEU A 135 -1.09 -1.26 14.49
N ASN A 136 -0.27 -0.46 13.83
CA ASN A 136 -0.74 0.55 12.88
C ASN A 136 -0.86 -0.07 11.49
N ILE A 137 -1.96 0.22 10.77
CA ILE A 137 -2.13 -0.20 9.37
C ILE A 137 -2.28 1.05 8.52
N VAL A 138 -1.50 1.10 7.43
CA VAL A 138 -1.59 2.16 6.41
C VAL A 138 -2.10 1.55 5.12
N LEU A 139 -3.19 2.06 4.58
CA LEU A 139 -3.80 1.65 3.32
C LEU A 139 -3.58 2.74 2.28
N THR A 140 -3.08 2.39 1.09
CA THR A 140 -3.01 3.35 -0.01
C THR A 140 -3.83 2.90 -1.21
N GLY A 141 -4.03 3.81 -2.13
CA GLY A 141 -4.67 3.53 -3.42
C GLY A 141 -5.90 4.39 -3.69
N ASN A 142 -6.23 4.48 -4.97
CA ASN A 142 -7.37 5.24 -5.46
C ASN A 142 -8.70 4.54 -5.10
N HIS A 143 -9.79 5.31 -5.14
CA HIS A 143 -11.16 4.79 -5.05
C HIS A 143 -11.43 3.98 -3.77
N VAL A 144 -10.97 4.49 -2.61
CA VAL A 144 -11.30 3.88 -1.31
C VAL A 144 -12.82 3.74 -1.15
N LYS A 145 -13.27 2.64 -0.56
CA LYS A 145 -14.68 2.38 -0.26
C LYS A 145 -15.09 3.10 1.03
N ASN A 146 -16.35 3.54 1.10
CA ASN A 146 -16.88 4.25 2.27
C ASN A 146 -16.73 3.43 3.55
N GLU A 147 -16.93 2.11 3.49
CA GLU A 147 -16.82 1.21 4.62
C GLU A 147 -15.39 1.18 5.22
N ILE A 148 -14.36 1.44 4.41
CA ILE A 148 -12.98 1.60 4.90
C ILE A 148 -12.81 2.98 5.53
N ILE A 149 -13.40 4.02 4.95
CA ILE A 149 -13.37 5.39 5.50
C ILE A 149 -14.00 5.41 6.89
N GLU A 150 -15.12 4.74 7.08
CA GLU A 150 -15.88 4.69 8.34
C GLU A 150 -15.08 4.05 9.49
N ILE A 151 -14.22 3.07 9.19
CA ILE A 151 -13.42 2.38 10.22
C ILE A 151 -11.99 2.93 10.36
N ALA A 152 -11.61 3.90 9.52
CA ALA A 152 -10.29 4.52 9.56
C ALA A 152 -10.22 5.63 10.61
N ASP A 153 -9.08 5.73 11.30
CA ASP A 153 -8.80 6.79 12.26
C ASP A 153 -8.30 8.07 11.58
N LEU A 154 -7.66 7.94 10.39
CA LEU A 154 -7.17 9.04 9.60
C LEU A 154 -7.37 8.74 8.12
N VAL A 155 -7.99 9.67 7.40
CA VAL A 155 -8.14 9.59 5.94
C VAL A 155 -7.64 10.90 5.33
N THR A 156 -6.74 10.78 4.36
CA THR A 156 -6.25 11.92 3.57
C THR A 156 -6.50 11.66 2.09
N GLU A 157 -7.21 12.57 1.45
CA GLU A 157 -7.40 12.55 0.00
C GLU A 157 -6.37 13.42 -0.69
N MET A 158 -5.60 12.83 -1.61
CA MET A 158 -4.66 13.56 -2.46
C MET A 158 -5.36 14.00 -3.74
N LYS A 159 -5.65 15.29 -3.82
CA LYS A 159 -6.32 15.90 -4.98
C LYS A 159 -5.30 16.28 -6.03
N GLU A 160 -5.56 15.89 -7.29
CA GLU A 160 -4.77 16.35 -8.42
C GLU A 160 -5.14 17.79 -8.80
N ILE A 161 -4.29 18.75 -8.44
CA ILE A 161 -4.45 20.16 -8.85
C ILE A 161 -3.82 20.36 -10.23
N LYS A 162 -2.62 19.79 -10.45
CA LYS A 162 -1.88 19.84 -11.72
C LYS A 162 -1.03 18.57 -11.83
N HIS A 163 -0.93 18.01 -13.04
CA HIS A 163 -0.12 16.83 -13.27
C HIS A 163 0.77 17.02 -14.50
N PRO A 164 2.10 16.72 -14.43
CA PRO A 164 3.03 16.89 -15.53
C PRO A 164 2.62 16.14 -16.81
N PHE A 165 2.02 14.97 -16.66
CA PHE A 165 1.54 14.15 -17.77
C PHE A 165 0.55 14.90 -18.69
N LYS A 166 -0.32 15.76 -18.10
CA LYS A 166 -1.26 16.58 -18.89
C LYS A 166 -0.57 17.64 -19.75
N SER A 167 0.70 17.94 -19.43
CA SER A 167 1.56 18.82 -20.20
C SER A 167 2.59 18.05 -21.06
N GLY A 168 2.36 16.75 -21.30
CA GLY A 168 3.23 15.89 -22.11
C GLY A 168 4.54 15.49 -21.44
N ILE A 169 4.73 15.79 -20.15
CA ILE A 169 5.95 15.43 -19.42
C ILE A 169 5.82 13.98 -18.96
N LYS A 170 6.76 13.14 -19.38
CA LYS A 170 6.84 11.72 -18.99
C LYS A 170 7.29 11.56 -17.54
N ALA A 171 7.00 10.37 -16.99
CA ALA A 171 7.47 9.97 -15.65
C ALA A 171 8.99 10.10 -15.51
N LYS A 172 9.45 10.62 -14.37
CA LYS A 172 10.87 10.90 -14.10
C LYS A 172 11.41 9.96 -13.03
N LYS A 173 12.59 9.39 -13.30
CA LYS A 173 13.36 8.60 -12.33
C LYS A 173 13.65 9.43 -11.07
N GLY A 174 13.46 8.81 -9.90
CA GLY A 174 13.66 9.45 -8.61
C GLY A 174 12.51 10.37 -8.15
N ILE A 175 11.49 10.61 -9.02
CA ILE A 175 10.27 11.35 -8.69
C ILE A 175 9.04 10.44 -8.80
N ASP A 176 8.95 9.68 -9.87
CA ASP A 176 7.80 8.84 -10.18
C ASP A 176 8.07 7.34 -9.95
N PHE A 177 9.35 6.94 -10.08
CA PHE A 177 9.82 5.56 -9.91
C PHE A 177 11.30 5.51 -9.51
#